data_a19177c014fdfe9b94f6b00bf2736ec5
#
_entry.id   a19177c014fdfe9b94f6b00bf2736ec5
#
_cell.length_a   1.000
_cell.length_b   1.000
_cell.length_c   1.000
_cell.angle_alpha   90.00
_cell.angle_beta   90.00
_cell.angle_gamma   90.00
#
_symmetry.space_group_name_H-M   'P 1'
#
loop_
_entity.id
_entity.type
_entity.pdbx_description
1 polymer ?
#
loop_
_entity_poly.entity_id
_entity_poly.type
_entity_poly.pdbx_seq_one_letter_code
_entity_poly.pdbx_strand_id
1 'polypeptide(L)'
;MKTALVHSDAWQRFDYGPEHPLRMERLGLTWRLMEAYGLTTLPQATVQAPEPAPERVIASYHAPEYLDVLKAANGGVAPRGAERYGLGPGDNPVFPGLWDAARVVAGGSLLAAELVASGHAARAFHFAGGLHHAFPTRASGFCYVNDAVLAIRHLQAQGLRVAYVDIDAHHGDGVQ
;
A
#
# COMPACT_ATOMS: atom_id res chain seq x y z
N MET A 1 10.20 0.80 -24.37
CA MET A 1 9.29 0.20 -23.37
C MET A 1 8.84 1.29 -22.42
N LYS A 2 7.53 1.39 -22.15
CA LYS A 2 6.98 2.37 -21.21
C LYS A 2 7.15 1.90 -19.76
N THR A 3 7.43 2.84 -18.86
CA THR A 3 7.48 2.65 -17.41
C THR A 3 6.41 3.52 -16.77
N ALA A 4 5.54 2.95 -15.97
CA ALA A 4 4.56 3.70 -15.21
C ALA A 4 5.12 4.03 -13.81
N LEU A 5 5.01 5.29 -13.42
CA LEU A 5 5.30 5.77 -12.08
C LEU A 5 3.96 6.05 -11.40
N VAL A 6 3.61 5.26 -10.41
CA VAL A 6 2.38 5.47 -9.64
C VAL A 6 2.69 6.46 -8.52
N HIS A 7 1.98 7.57 -8.48
CA HIS A 7 2.18 8.63 -7.49
C HIS A 7 0.88 9.28 -7.05
N SER A 8 0.81 9.65 -5.76
CA SER A 8 -0.26 10.45 -5.20
C SER A 8 0.24 11.28 -4.02
N ASP A 9 -0.07 12.56 -4.02
CA ASP A 9 0.19 13.44 -2.87
C ASP A 9 -0.65 13.06 -1.64
N ALA A 10 -1.72 12.29 -1.84
CA ALA A 10 -2.56 11.80 -0.75
C ALA A 10 -1.79 10.93 0.24
N TRP A 11 -0.70 10.27 -0.18
CA TRP A 11 0.12 9.44 0.72
C TRP A 11 0.81 10.22 1.83
N GLN A 12 1.07 11.52 1.63
CA GLN A 12 1.71 12.38 2.63
C GLN A 12 0.75 12.79 3.76
N ARG A 13 -0.55 12.52 3.61
CA ARG A 13 -1.57 12.84 4.62
C ARG A 13 -1.61 11.84 5.77
N PHE A 14 -0.90 10.74 5.65
CA PHE A 14 -0.89 9.68 6.65
C PHE A 14 0.21 9.95 7.66
N ASP A 15 -0.17 10.10 8.92
CA ASP A 15 0.78 10.43 9.98
C ASP A 15 0.71 9.35 11.06
N TYR A 16 1.77 8.55 11.11
CA TYR A 16 1.98 7.57 12.16
C TYR A 16 2.36 8.19 13.51
N GLY A 17 2.56 9.50 13.53
CA GLY A 17 3.00 10.26 14.69
C GLY A 17 4.49 10.62 14.68
N PRO A 18 4.87 11.67 15.43
CA PRO A 18 6.22 12.24 15.36
C PRO A 18 7.32 11.29 15.86
N GLU A 19 6.99 10.37 16.75
CA GLU A 19 7.95 9.40 17.31
C GLU A 19 8.03 8.10 16.53
N HIS A 20 7.15 7.92 15.51
CA HIS A 20 7.12 6.67 14.75
C HIS A 20 8.28 6.63 13.74
N PRO A 21 9.00 5.49 13.60
CA PRO A 21 10.14 5.38 12.68
C PRO A 21 9.74 5.49 11.20
N LEU A 22 8.52 5.06 10.83
CA LEU A 22 8.02 5.21 9.47
C LEU A 22 7.51 6.65 9.24
N ARG A 23 8.36 7.47 8.63
CA ARG A 23 8.06 8.88 8.32
C ARG A 23 7.47 9.00 6.92
N MET A 24 6.22 9.45 6.83
CA MET A 24 5.54 9.55 5.53
C MET A 24 6.08 10.68 4.65
N GLU A 25 6.75 11.68 5.23
CA GLU A 25 7.45 12.72 4.46
C GLU A 25 8.51 12.15 3.49
N ARG A 26 9.04 10.93 3.77
CA ARG A 26 9.97 10.22 2.87
C ARG A 26 9.40 10.06 1.46
N LEU A 27 8.09 9.89 1.33
CA LEU A 27 7.44 9.71 0.03
C LEU A 27 7.52 10.99 -0.81
N GLY A 28 7.22 12.15 -0.19
CA GLY A 28 7.37 13.44 -0.86
C GLY A 28 8.83 13.78 -1.19
N LEU A 29 9.77 13.43 -0.28
CA LEU A 29 11.20 13.61 -0.52
C LEU A 29 11.68 12.74 -1.69
N THR A 30 11.26 11.48 -1.74
CA THR A 30 11.57 10.56 -2.84
C THR A 30 11.05 11.10 -4.16
N TRP A 31 9.80 11.58 -4.19
CA TRP A 31 9.22 12.15 -5.40
C TRP A 31 9.99 13.37 -5.90
N ARG A 32 10.27 14.33 -5.03
CA ARG A 32 11.09 15.52 -5.39
C ARG A 32 12.48 15.14 -5.90
N LEU A 33 13.09 14.11 -5.33
CA LEU A 33 14.37 13.60 -5.83
C LEU A 33 14.24 13.03 -7.23
N MET A 34 13.19 12.25 -7.51
CA MET A 34 12.91 11.72 -8.85
C MET A 34 12.69 12.85 -9.87
N GLU A 35 11.98 13.91 -9.48
CA GLU A 35 11.81 15.11 -10.32
C GLU A 35 13.14 15.83 -10.58
N ALA A 36 13.95 16.03 -9.55
CA ALA A 36 15.24 16.68 -9.66
C ALA A 36 16.21 15.93 -10.60
N TYR A 37 16.11 14.60 -10.65
CA TYR A 37 16.86 13.78 -11.60
C TYR A 37 16.18 13.64 -12.97
N GLY A 38 15.05 14.29 -13.20
CA GLY A 38 14.30 14.22 -14.45
C GLY A 38 13.66 12.88 -14.75
N LEU A 39 13.52 11.98 -13.75
CA LEU A 39 12.98 10.64 -13.96
C LEU A 39 11.49 10.66 -14.33
N THR A 40 10.75 11.66 -13.84
CA THR A 40 9.32 11.83 -14.08
C THR A 40 9.00 12.37 -15.48
N THR A 41 9.98 12.95 -16.15
CA THR A 41 9.85 13.58 -17.48
C THR A 41 10.57 12.80 -18.58
N LEU A 42 11.10 11.62 -18.29
CA LEU A 42 11.70 10.76 -19.30
C LEU A 42 10.65 10.38 -20.38
N PRO A 43 11.02 10.35 -21.67
CA PRO A 43 10.07 10.06 -22.76
C PRO A 43 9.33 8.73 -22.63
N GLN A 44 9.92 7.77 -21.92
CA GLN A 44 9.33 6.47 -21.65
C GLN A 44 8.58 6.39 -20.31
N ALA A 45 8.64 7.42 -19.47
CA ALA A 45 7.95 7.46 -18.20
C ALA A 45 6.54 8.05 -18.36
N THR A 46 5.58 7.48 -17.62
CA THR A 46 4.23 8.04 -17.47
C THR A 46 3.87 8.07 -16.00
N VAL A 47 3.40 9.21 -15.51
CA VAL A 47 2.92 9.34 -14.14
C VAL A 47 1.43 9.04 -14.10
N GLN A 48 1.01 8.19 -13.16
CA GLN A 48 -0.38 7.75 -12.99
C GLN A 48 -0.79 7.91 -11.53
N ALA A 49 -1.97 8.52 -11.30
CA ALA A 49 -2.54 8.65 -9.97
C ALA A 49 -3.47 7.46 -9.68
N PRO A 50 -3.35 6.80 -8.52
CA PRO A 50 -4.22 5.70 -8.17
C PRO A 50 -5.54 6.19 -7.59
N GLU A 51 -6.61 5.44 -7.86
CA GLU A 51 -7.85 5.51 -7.10
C GLU A 51 -7.75 4.62 -5.85
N PRO A 52 -8.49 4.92 -4.78
CA PRO A 52 -8.55 4.05 -3.61
C PRO A 52 -9.04 2.65 -3.97
N ALA A 53 -8.35 1.62 -3.48
CA ALA A 53 -8.77 0.23 -3.71
C ALA A 53 -10.23 -0.01 -3.29
N PRO A 54 -11.05 -0.66 -4.12
CA PRO A 54 -12.39 -1.06 -3.72
C PRO A 54 -12.35 -2.03 -2.54
N GLU A 55 -13.24 -1.85 -1.55
CA GLU A 55 -13.29 -2.70 -0.36
C GLU A 55 -13.40 -4.19 -0.69
N ARG A 56 -14.19 -4.56 -1.71
CA ARG A 56 -14.31 -5.95 -2.16
C ARG A 56 -12.97 -6.59 -2.58
N VAL A 57 -12.04 -5.77 -3.09
CA VAL A 57 -10.70 -6.26 -3.47
C VAL A 57 -9.87 -6.49 -2.22
N ILE A 58 -9.91 -5.58 -1.25
CA ILE A 58 -9.22 -5.73 0.03
C ILE A 58 -9.76 -6.94 0.79
N ALA A 59 -11.09 -7.14 0.78
CA ALA A 59 -11.77 -8.29 1.37
C ALA A 59 -11.45 -9.64 0.67
N SER A 60 -10.80 -9.62 -0.49
CA SER A 60 -10.32 -10.87 -1.11
C SER A 60 -9.20 -11.54 -0.32
N TYR A 61 -8.51 -10.80 0.54
CA TYR A 61 -7.42 -11.30 1.39
C TYR A 61 -7.71 -11.10 2.89
N HIS A 62 -8.18 -9.92 3.27
CA HIS A 62 -8.39 -9.57 4.68
C HIS A 62 -9.78 -10.00 5.17
N ALA A 63 -9.81 -10.52 6.40
CA ALA A 63 -11.03 -11.00 7.05
C ALA A 63 -12.00 -9.83 7.33
N PRO A 64 -13.32 -10.06 7.18
CA PRO A 64 -14.35 -9.02 7.39
C PRO A 64 -14.26 -8.34 8.75
N GLU A 65 -14.05 -9.12 9.82
CA GLU A 65 -13.94 -8.60 11.19
C GLU A 65 -12.77 -7.64 11.36
N TYR A 66 -11.64 -7.93 10.71
CA TYR A 66 -10.48 -7.04 10.70
C TYR A 66 -10.78 -5.76 9.92
N LEU A 67 -11.42 -5.87 8.76
CA LEU A 67 -11.79 -4.70 7.96
C LEU A 67 -12.77 -3.79 8.69
N ASP A 68 -13.72 -4.37 9.44
CA ASP A 68 -14.66 -3.58 10.25
C ASP A 68 -13.94 -2.78 11.34
N VAL A 69 -12.91 -3.36 11.96
CA VAL A 69 -12.07 -2.65 12.94
C VAL A 69 -11.25 -1.55 12.29
N LEU A 70 -10.65 -1.77 11.11
CA LEU A 70 -9.93 -0.73 10.37
C LEU A 70 -10.85 0.44 9.98
N LYS A 71 -12.06 0.14 9.50
CA LYS A 71 -13.07 1.16 9.17
C LYS A 71 -13.50 1.95 10.39
N ALA A 72 -13.75 1.27 11.51
CA ALA A 72 -14.10 1.93 12.76
C ALA A 72 -12.96 2.83 13.31
N ALA A 73 -11.70 2.45 13.05
CA ALA A 73 -10.52 3.22 13.43
C ALA A 73 -10.27 4.45 12.54
N ASN A 74 -10.99 4.61 11.43
CA ASN A 74 -10.74 5.69 10.45
C ASN A 74 -10.89 7.10 11.03
N GLY A 75 -11.66 7.26 12.10
CA GLY A 75 -11.78 8.53 12.83
C GLY A 75 -10.56 8.89 13.70
N GLY A 76 -9.53 8.05 13.75
CA GLY A 76 -8.33 8.30 14.57
C GLY A 76 -8.45 7.84 16.02
N VAL A 77 -9.51 7.09 16.34
CA VAL A 77 -9.72 6.51 17.68
C VAL A 77 -9.76 5.00 17.57
N ALA A 78 -8.92 4.33 18.38
CA ALA A 78 -8.89 2.88 18.40
C ALA A 78 -10.20 2.31 18.96
N PRO A 79 -10.92 1.44 18.23
CA PRO A 79 -12.08 0.75 18.76
C PRO A 79 -11.70 -0.17 19.93
N ARG A 80 -12.67 -0.48 20.80
CA ARG A 80 -12.44 -1.43 21.90
C ARG A 80 -12.02 -2.79 21.35
N GLY A 81 -10.91 -3.32 21.83
CA GLY A 81 -10.37 -4.61 21.40
C GLY A 81 -9.51 -4.54 20.13
N ALA A 82 -9.19 -3.34 19.62
CA ALA A 82 -8.38 -3.14 18.42
C ALA A 82 -6.98 -3.76 18.55
N GLU A 83 -6.45 -3.88 19.76
CA GLU A 83 -5.17 -4.51 20.06
C GLU A 83 -5.09 -5.98 19.62
N ARG A 84 -6.22 -6.70 19.59
CA ARG A 84 -6.30 -8.08 19.09
C ARG A 84 -6.05 -8.17 17.58
N TYR A 85 -6.24 -7.05 16.89
CA TYR A 85 -6.03 -6.89 15.47
C TYR A 85 -4.71 -6.16 15.16
N GLY A 86 -3.82 -6.06 16.15
CA GLY A 86 -2.52 -5.42 15.98
C GLY A 86 -2.56 -3.90 15.91
N LEU A 87 -3.69 -3.26 16.24
CA LEU A 87 -3.82 -1.80 16.23
C LEU A 87 -3.66 -1.23 17.63
N GLY A 88 -2.85 -0.18 17.77
CA GLY A 88 -2.61 0.49 19.05
C GLY A 88 -1.29 1.23 19.09
N PRO A 89 -0.86 1.66 20.27
CA PRO A 89 0.44 2.32 20.44
C PRO A 89 1.58 1.42 19.98
N GLY A 90 2.60 2.00 19.38
CA GLY A 90 3.76 1.28 18.84
C GLY A 90 3.70 1.12 17.34
N ASP A 91 3.89 -0.09 16.83
CA ASP A 91 4.11 -0.37 15.40
C ASP A 91 2.95 0.02 14.47
N ASN A 92 1.73 -0.12 14.94
CA ASN A 92 0.55 0.14 14.11
C ASN A 92 -0.42 1.11 14.82
N PRO A 93 -0.05 2.40 14.96
CA PRO A 93 -0.87 3.40 15.62
C PRO A 93 -2.15 3.67 14.84
N VAL A 94 -3.23 4.05 15.55
CA VAL A 94 -4.46 4.53 14.93
C VAL A 94 -4.36 6.04 14.74
N PHE A 95 -4.64 6.50 13.53
CA PHE A 95 -4.63 7.92 13.16
C PHE A 95 -5.84 8.27 12.28
N PRO A 96 -6.24 9.55 12.23
CA PRO A 96 -7.34 9.98 11.37
C PRO A 96 -7.06 9.67 9.89
N GLY A 97 -8.02 9.03 9.22
CA GLY A 97 -7.90 8.65 7.81
C GLY A 97 -7.13 7.34 7.56
N LEU A 98 -6.88 6.52 8.59
CA LEU A 98 -6.13 5.27 8.49
C LEU A 98 -6.68 4.32 7.40
N TRP A 99 -7.99 4.12 7.38
CA TRP A 99 -8.63 3.27 6.38
C TRP A 99 -8.53 3.83 4.96
N ASP A 100 -8.76 5.13 4.82
CA ASP A 100 -8.64 5.81 3.52
C ASP A 100 -7.19 5.75 3.01
N ALA A 101 -6.23 5.90 3.91
CA ALA A 101 -4.81 5.72 3.67
C ALA A 101 -4.48 4.37 3.09
N ALA A 102 -4.87 3.32 3.81
CA ALA A 102 -4.61 1.95 3.41
C ALA A 102 -5.21 1.64 2.02
N ARG A 103 -6.41 2.18 1.73
CA ARG A 103 -7.04 2.04 0.42
C ARG A 103 -6.28 2.70 -0.72
N VAL A 104 -5.78 3.92 -0.51
CA VAL A 104 -5.02 4.64 -1.55
C VAL A 104 -3.69 3.95 -1.84
N VAL A 105 -3.00 3.46 -0.81
CA VAL A 105 -1.75 2.70 -1.00
C VAL A 105 -2.03 1.38 -1.74
N ALA A 106 -3.03 0.62 -1.30
CA ALA A 106 -3.41 -0.62 -1.99
C ALA A 106 -3.86 -0.37 -3.44
N GLY A 107 -4.56 0.74 -3.69
CA GLY A 107 -4.95 1.17 -5.03
C GLY A 107 -3.75 1.43 -5.95
N GLY A 108 -2.66 1.95 -5.40
CA GLY A 108 -1.40 2.15 -6.13
C GLY A 108 -0.80 0.84 -6.63
N SER A 109 -0.76 -0.19 -5.81
CA SER A 109 -0.24 -1.51 -6.20
C SER A 109 -1.16 -2.22 -7.19
N LEU A 110 -2.49 -2.07 -7.04
CA LEU A 110 -3.45 -2.59 -8.01
C LEU A 110 -3.31 -1.90 -9.37
N LEU A 111 -3.18 -0.57 -9.39
CA LEU A 111 -2.95 0.18 -10.62
C LEU A 111 -1.64 -0.24 -11.29
N ALA A 112 -0.57 -0.37 -10.53
CA ALA A 112 0.72 -0.84 -11.05
C ALA A 112 0.60 -2.22 -11.71
N ALA A 113 -0.09 -3.16 -11.07
CA ALA A 113 -0.36 -4.49 -11.58
C ALA A 113 -1.18 -4.45 -12.87
N GLU A 114 -2.27 -3.66 -12.91
CA GLU A 114 -3.16 -3.53 -14.07
C GLU A 114 -2.45 -2.92 -15.27
N LEU A 115 -1.63 -1.89 -15.08
CA LEU A 115 -0.88 -1.24 -16.17
C LEU A 115 0.11 -2.20 -16.85
N VAL A 116 0.69 -3.13 -16.08
CA VAL A 116 1.57 -4.15 -16.64
C VAL A 116 0.76 -5.28 -17.29
N ALA A 117 -0.28 -5.77 -16.64
CA ALA A 117 -1.11 -6.87 -17.15
C ALA A 117 -1.81 -6.50 -18.46
N SER A 118 -2.31 -5.27 -18.59
CA SER A 118 -2.95 -4.77 -19.81
C SER A 118 -1.97 -4.38 -20.94
N GLY A 119 -0.66 -4.45 -20.68
CA GLY A 119 0.37 -4.06 -21.65
C GLY A 119 0.54 -2.54 -21.85
N HIS A 120 -0.12 -1.71 -21.05
CA HIS A 120 0.07 -0.25 -21.10
C HIS A 120 1.48 0.17 -20.66
N ALA A 121 2.09 -0.58 -19.77
CA ALA A 121 3.47 -0.42 -19.34
C ALA A 121 4.20 -1.77 -19.30
N ALA A 122 5.49 -1.77 -19.62
CA ALA A 122 6.32 -2.97 -19.45
C ALA A 122 6.77 -3.18 -18.01
N ARG A 123 6.74 -2.13 -17.22
CA ARG A 123 7.03 -2.13 -15.80
C ARG A 123 6.33 -0.96 -15.12
N ALA A 124 6.00 -1.14 -13.85
CA ALA A 124 5.41 -0.10 -13.02
C ALA A 124 6.18 0.02 -11.70
N PHE A 125 6.26 1.22 -11.15
CA PHE A 125 6.93 1.51 -9.89
C PHE A 125 5.99 2.25 -8.95
N HIS A 126 5.76 1.67 -7.78
CA HIS A 126 4.94 2.21 -6.71
C HIS A 126 5.72 2.14 -5.38
N PHE A 127 6.24 3.27 -4.92
CA PHE A 127 7.14 3.32 -3.77
C PHE A 127 6.46 3.59 -2.42
N ALA A 128 5.13 3.74 -2.40
CA ALA A 128 4.36 3.83 -1.17
C ALA A 128 3.81 2.48 -0.69
N GLY A 129 3.84 1.46 -1.55
CA GLY A 129 3.42 0.10 -1.27
C GLY A 129 4.54 -0.77 -0.71
N GLY A 130 4.32 -2.09 -0.75
CA GLY A 130 5.23 -3.10 -0.20
C GLY A 130 4.95 -3.38 1.27
N LEU A 131 3.70 -3.24 1.71
CA LEU A 131 3.29 -3.41 3.11
C LEU A 131 3.10 -4.90 3.45
N HIS A 132 4.20 -5.64 3.44
CA HIS A 132 4.28 -7.09 3.41
C HIS A 132 4.02 -7.79 4.76
N HIS A 133 3.92 -7.02 5.85
CA HIS A 133 3.68 -7.59 7.19
C HIS A 133 2.19 -7.71 7.57
N ALA A 134 1.27 -7.08 6.83
CA ALA A 134 -0.15 -7.19 7.16
C ALA A 134 -0.67 -8.62 6.90
N PHE A 135 -1.22 -9.23 7.95
CA PHE A 135 -1.85 -10.56 7.88
C PHE A 135 -3.31 -10.48 7.45
N PRO A 136 -3.94 -11.60 7.09
CA PRO A 136 -5.38 -11.62 6.78
C PRO A 136 -6.25 -11.02 7.89
N THR A 137 -5.88 -11.22 9.15
CA THR A 137 -6.70 -10.90 10.32
C THR A 137 -6.14 -9.81 11.22
N ARG A 138 -4.98 -9.22 10.90
CA ARG A 138 -4.37 -8.20 11.77
C ARG A 138 -3.34 -7.36 11.06
N ALA A 139 -3.13 -6.14 11.56
CA ALA A 139 -1.98 -5.30 11.25
C ALA A 139 -0.70 -5.83 11.91
N SER A 140 0.45 -5.56 11.31
CA SER A 140 1.77 -5.91 11.84
C SER A 140 2.83 -5.07 11.15
N GLY A 141 3.96 -4.79 11.82
CA GLY A 141 5.15 -4.20 11.21
C GLY A 141 4.85 -2.95 10.36
N PHE A 142 4.06 -2.01 10.87
CA PHE A 142 3.63 -0.77 10.21
C PHE A 142 2.62 -0.97 9.08
N CYS A 143 2.21 -2.21 8.79
CA CYS A 143 1.36 -2.56 7.66
C CYS A 143 -0.07 -2.84 8.12
N TYR A 144 -1.05 -2.17 7.51
CA TYR A 144 -2.48 -2.36 7.80
C TYR A 144 -3.16 -3.21 6.72
N VAL A 145 -2.82 -3.03 5.47
CA VAL A 145 -3.34 -3.80 4.33
C VAL A 145 -2.18 -4.29 3.50
N ASN A 146 -2.20 -5.57 3.12
CA ASN A 146 -1.13 -6.18 2.32
C ASN A 146 -1.37 -5.91 0.83
N ASP A 147 -0.89 -4.79 0.37
CA ASP A 147 -1.04 -4.35 -1.02
C ASP A 147 -0.34 -5.27 -2.02
N ALA A 148 0.77 -5.90 -1.62
CA ALA A 148 1.50 -6.86 -2.45
C ALA A 148 0.66 -8.11 -2.74
N VAL A 149 0.02 -8.69 -1.71
CA VAL A 149 -0.87 -9.85 -1.89
C VAL A 149 -2.08 -9.49 -2.74
N LEU A 150 -2.65 -8.29 -2.56
CA LEU A 150 -3.78 -7.84 -3.39
C LEU A 150 -3.39 -7.73 -4.86
N ALA A 151 -2.21 -7.19 -5.17
CA ALA A 151 -1.69 -7.11 -6.53
C ALA A 151 -1.43 -8.52 -7.12
N ILE A 152 -0.84 -9.43 -6.35
CA ILE A 152 -0.62 -10.82 -6.76
C ILE A 152 -1.96 -11.49 -7.09
N ARG A 153 -2.96 -11.40 -6.21
CA ARG A 153 -4.29 -11.98 -6.43
C ARG A 153 -5.00 -11.38 -7.65
N HIS A 154 -4.85 -10.08 -7.86
CA HIS A 154 -5.39 -9.40 -9.02
C HIS A 154 -4.81 -9.96 -10.33
N LEU A 155 -3.51 -10.18 -10.39
CA LEU A 155 -2.84 -10.77 -11.55
C LEU A 155 -3.21 -12.25 -11.74
N GLN A 156 -3.27 -13.03 -10.66
CA GLN A 156 -3.67 -14.44 -10.70
C GLN A 156 -5.12 -14.61 -11.19
N ALA A 157 -6.03 -13.72 -10.81
CA ALA A 157 -7.41 -13.74 -11.31
C ALA A 157 -7.51 -13.51 -12.82
N GLN A 158 -6.48 -12.94 -13.45
CA GLN A 158 -6.35 -12.80 -14.90
C GLN A 158 -5.61 -13.99 -15.55
N GLY A 159 -5.35 -15.07 -14.81
CA GLY A 159 -4.66 -16.27 -15.30
C GLY A 159 -3.14 -16.15 -15.39
N LEU A 160 -2.56 -15.08 -14.82
CA LEU A 160 -1.11 -14.87 -14.85
C LEU A 160 -0.42 -15.67 -13.75
N ARG A 161 0.76 -16.21 -14.06
CA ARG A 161 1.67 -16.76 -13.06
C ARG A 161 2.54 -15.62 -12.51
N VAL A 162 2.53 -15.45 -11.19
CA VAL A 162 3.22 -14.37 -10.50
C VAL A 162 4.36 -14.94 -9.67
N ALA A 163 5.54 -14.34 -9.78
CA ALA A 163 6.64 -14.53 -8.84
C ALA A 163 6.74 -13.28 -7.97
N TYR A 164 6.82 -13.46 -6.67
CA TYR A 164 7.10 -12.41 -5.70
C TYR A 164 8.55 -12.51 -5.25
N VAL A 165 9.27 -11.41 -5.29
CA VAL A 165 10.64 -11.31 -4.79
C VAL A 165 10.68 -10.19 -3.76
N ASP A 166 11.00 -10.55 -2.53
CA ASP A 166 11.16 -9.63 -1.42
C ASP A 166 12.65 -9.41 -1.15
N ILE A 167 13.06 -8.15 -1.18
CA ILE A 167 14.44 -7.75 -0.91
C ILE A 167 14.55 -6.89 0.36
N ASP A 168 13.46 -6.83 1.15
CA ASP A 168 13.46 -6.17 2.44
C ASP A 168 14.35 -6.96 3.44
N ALA A 169 14.89 -6.24 4.44
CA ALA A 169 15.68 -6.86 5.51
C ALA A 169 14.82 -7.72 6.45
N HIS A 170 13.51 -7.44 6.52
CA HIS A 170 12.55 -8.19 7.30
C HIS A 170 11.86 -9.25 6.45
N HIS A 171 11.53 -10.36 7.07
CA HIS A 171 10.78 -11.41 6.41
C HIS A 171 9.34 -10.96 6.07
N GLY A 172 8.92 -11.13 4.81
CA GLY A 172 7.57 -10.78 4.35
C GLY A 172 6.51 -11.78 4.82
N ASP A 173 6.34 -11.90 6.13
CA ASP A 173 5.51 -12.89 6.82
C ASP A 173 4.01 -12.80 6.46
N GLY A 174 3.54 -11.63 6.05
CA GLY A 174 2.17 -11.46 5.56
C GLY A 174 1.95 -11.89 4.11
N VAL A 175 3.02 -12.21 3.35
CA VAL A 175 2.93 -12.65 1.95
C VAL A 175 3.14 -14.16 1.82
N GLN A 176 3.84 -14.79 2.76
CA GLN A 176 4.20 -16.20 2.76
C GLN A 176 2.96 -17.17 2.76
#